data_b8b69b12dfebf187cc709a8026d2a1b5
#
_entry.id   b8b69b12dfebf187cc709a8026d2a1b5
#
_cell.length_a   1.000
_cell.length_b   1.000
_cell.length_c   1.000
_cell.angle_alpha   90.00
_cell.angle_beta   90.00
_cell.angle_gamma   90.00
#
_symmetry.space_group_name_H-M   'P 1'
#
loop_
_entity.id
_entity.type
_entity.pdbx_description
1 polymer ?
#
loop_
_entity_poly.entity_id
_entity_poly.type
_entity_poly.pdbx_seq_one_letter_code
_entity_poly.pdbx_strand_id
1 'polypeptide(L)'
;MRIVLTVDPNIPVPPSGYGGIERIADFLARGLVARGHEVTLLAHPQSRTAGTLVPYGVPPHTGTVPRIRELAQVGGYLLQHWRRFDLVHSFGRLAALTPVLPIRALPKLQSYQRDRVPWGSVAVAVRLGAESVRFTGCSTSVYRERPAGPAGGRWHTVYNGADVDKYRAVTTVADDAPLVFLGRLAAFKGPHHAIAIARAAGRRLVLAGPREPNDGGYFDCEIAPHLGDVDWVGELDDAGKNALLGRAAALLMPIEWEEPFGIVMAEALACGTPVIGFARGSVTEIVRDGVNGFVVRDVAGAVAAVARLGTLDRRIVRIDCEARFSDRAIVDAYEALYREMAG
;
A
#
# COMPACT_ATOMS: atom_id res chain seq x y z
N MET A 1 -13.15 21.82 -2.11
CA MET A 1 -13.32 21.41 -0.70
C MET A 1 -12.07 21.74 0.08
N ARG A 2 -12.18 22.01 1.39
CA ARG A 2 -11.08 22.22 2.33
C ARG A 2 -10.85 20.92 3.09
N ILE A 3 -9.80 20.22 2.78
CA ILE A 3 -9.55 18.85 3.24
C ILE A 3 -8.31 18.84 4.11
N VAL A 4 -8.39 18.21 5.29
CA VAL A 4 -7.20 17.94 6.09
C VAL A 4 -6.83 16.46 6.02
N LEU A 5 -5.59 16.19 5.67
CA LEU A 5 -4.98 14.87 5.66
C LEU A 5 -4.06 14.73 6.88
N THR A 6 -4.10 13.59 7.57
CA THR A 6 -3.16 13.32 8.67
C THR A 6 -2.41 12.02 8.42
N VAL A 7 -1.09 12.03 8.64
CA VAL A 7 -0.20 10.89 8.51
C VAL A 7 0.68 10.81 9.73
N ASP A 8 0.97 9.62 10.25
CA ASP A 8 1.89 9.46 11.40
C ASP A 8 3.26 10.09 11.09
N PRO A 9 3.90 10.80 12.04
CA PRO A 9 5.08 11.62 11.78
C PRO A 9 6.40 10.81 11.81
N ASN A 10 6.35 9.51 11.48
CA ASN A 10 7.53 8.65 11.53
C ASN A 10 8.41 8.77 10.28
N ILE A 11 7.80 9.07 9.14
CA ILE A 11 8.44 9.14 7.83
C ILE A 11 7.93 10.40 7.13
N PRO A 12 8.80 11.17 6.44
CA PRO A 12 8.36 12.32 5.64
C PRO A 12 7.43 11.94 4.48
N VAL A 13 6.56 12.86 4.08
CA VAL A 13 5.70 12.78 2.89
C VAL A 13 6.26 13.75 1.84
N PRO A 14 6.63 13.31 0.60
CA PRO A 14 6.79 11.91 0.20
C PRO A 14 8.00 11.25 0.87
N PRO A 15 8.01 9.91 0.98
CA PRO A 15 9.15 9.21 1.55
C PRO A 15 10.32 9.15 0.56
N SER A 16 11.55 9.16 1.06
CA SER A 16 12.75 8.99 0.23
C SER A 16 13.05 7.52 -0.13
N GLY A 17 12.47 6.58 0.60
CA GLY A 17 12.64 5.13 0.41
C GLY A 17 11.38 4.37 0.78
N TYR A 18 11.46 3.50 1.80
CA TYR A 18 10.30 2.80 2.35
C TYR A 18 9.28 3.79 2.94
N GLY A 19 7.99 3.57 2.66
CA GLY A 19 6.90 4.42 3.16
C GLY A 19 5.67 4.37 2.24
N GLY A 20 4.93 3.24 2.31
CA GLY A 20 3.77 3.03 1.44
C GLY A 20 2.62 3.98 1.73
N ILE A 21 2.33 4.24 3.01
CA ILE A 21 1.25 5.12 3.45
C ILE A 21 1.55 6.56 3.04
N GLU A 22 2.77 6.99 3.28
CA GLU A 22 3.26 8.35 2.98
C GLU A 22 3.23 8.62 1.47
N ARG A 23 3.51 7.60 0.65
CA ARG A 23 3.42 7.67 -0.81
C ARG A 23 1.97 7.87 -1.28
N ILE A 24 1.02 7.15 -0.70
CA ILE A 24 -0.41 7.30 -1.01
C ILE A 24 -0.93 8.67 -0.55
N ALA A 25 -0.50 9.15 0.61
CA ALA A 25 -0.86 10.48 1.10
C ALA A 25 -0.32 11.60 0.18
N ASP A 26 0.90 11.42 -0.37
CA ASP A 26 1.47 12.36 -1.37
C ASP A 26 0.66 12.36 -2.67
N PHE A 27 0.32 11.18 -3.22
CA PHE A 27 -0.52 11.08 -4.43
C PHE A 27 -1.83 11.82 -4.22
N LEU A 28 -2.47 11.57 -3.07
CA LEU A 28 -3.74 12.19 -2.74
C LEU A 28 -3.62 13.70 -2.58
N ALA A 29 -2.62 14.19 -1.85
CA ALA A 29 -2.41 15.63 -1.65
C ALA A 29 -2.15 16.35 -2.99
N ARG A 30 -1.25 15.82 -3.83
CA ARG A 30 -0.94 16.39 -5.16
C ARG A 30 -2.15 16.38 -6.08
N GLY A 31 -2.83 15.23 -6.16
CA GLY A 31 -3.98 15.07 -7.05
C GLY A 31 -5.17 15.93 -6.66
N LEU A 32 -5.47 16.05 -5.36
CA LEU A 32 -6.56 16.92 -4.88
C LEU A 32 -6.26 18.40 -5.11
N VAL A 33 -5.03 18.86 -4.85
CA VAL A 33 -4.62 20.26 -5.13
C VAL A 33 -4.72 20.56 -6.62
N ALA A 34 -4.26 19.65 -7.49
CA ALA A 34 -4.38 19.80 -8.94
C ALA A 34 -5.84 19.91 -9.44
N ARG A 35 -6.80 19.41 -8.64
CA ARG A 35 -8.25 19.50 -8.92
C ARG A 35 -8.92 20.70 -8.23
N GLY A 36 -8.15 21.62 -7.65
CA GLY A 36 -8.65 22.85 -7.04
C GLY A 36 -9.17 22.69 -5.61
N HIS A 37 -8.84 21.60 -4.91
CA HIS A 37 -9.12 21.49 -3.48
C HIS A 37 -8.05 22.18 -2.64
N GLU A 38 -8.44 22.74 -1.49
CA GLU A 38 -7.52 23.24 -0.47
C GLU A 38 -7.13 22.08 0.45
N VAL A 39 -5.86 21.67 0.40
CA VAL A 39 -5.36 20.53 1.19
C VAL A 39 -4.41 21.02 2.28
N THR A 40 -4.69 20.63 3.52
CA THR A 40 -3.79 20.78 4.66
C THR A 40 -3.28 19.41 5.08
N LEU A 41 -1.96 19.24 5.09
CA LEU A 41 -1.29 17.98 5.48
C LEU A 41 -0.66 18.11 6.87
N LEU A 42 -1.12 17.32 7.84
CA LEU A 42 -0.46 17.13 9.13
C LEU A 42 0.48 15.93 9.02
N ALA A 43 1.78 16.17 9.07
CA ALA A 43 2.80 15.14 8.86
C ALA A 43 4.15 15.51 9.48
N HIS A 44 5.15 14.64 9.26
CA HIS A 44 6.54 14.84 9.68
C HIS A 44 7.06 16.22 9.26
N PRO A 45 7.87 16.91 10.13
CA PRO A 45 8.37 18.27 9.83
C PRO A 45 9.16 18.43 8.53
N GLN A 46 9.82 17.38 8.06
CA GLN A 46 10.55 17.38 6.79
C GLN A 46 9.70 17.02 5.57
N SER A 47 8.37 16.86 5.75
CA SER A 47 7.46 16.59 4.64
C SER A 47 7.38 17.78 3.68
N ARG A 48 7.01 17.46 2.43
CA ARG A 48 6.71 18.44 1.37
C ARG A 48 5.33 18.10 0.80
N THR A 49 4.54 19.10 0.53
CA THR A 49 3.20 18.89 -0.05
C THR A 49 2.87 20.01 -1.03
N ALA A 50 2.02 19.70 -2.00
CA ALA A 50 1.46 20.71 -2.90
C ALA A 50 0.47 21.67 -2.19
N GLY A 51 -0.06 21.26 -1.02
CA GLY A 51 -0.93 22.07 -0.18
C GLY A 51 -0.18 22.77 0.96
N THR A 52 -0.90 22.98 2.08
CA THR A 52 -0.33 23.57 3.30
C THR A 52 0.18 22.48 4.23
N LEU A 53 1.45 22.54 4.63
CA LEU A 53 2.02 21.66 5.64
C LEU A 53 1.79 22.22 7.06
N VAL A 54 1.28 21.39 7.94
CA VAL A 54 1.27 21.61 9.40
C VAL A 54 2.17 20.56 10.03
N PRO A 55 3.41 20.91 10.38
CA PRO A 55 4.38 19.97 10.90
C PRO A 55 4.02 19.55 12.33
N TYR A 56 4.16 18.27 12.66
CA TYR A 56 4.01 17.78 14.02
C TYR A 56 4.92 16.58 14.29
N GLY A 57 5.03 16.22 15.57
CA GLY A 57 5.95 15.19 16.02
C GLY A 57 7.38 15.72 16.14
N VAL A 58 8.12 15.18 17.10
CA VAL A 58 9.55 15.48 17.32
C VAL A 58 10.23 14.16 17.66
N PRO A 59 11.33 13.79 17.02
CA PRO A 59 12.09 12.60 17.36
C PRO A 59 12.57 12.61 18.84
N PRO A 60 12.70 11.44 19.49
CA PRO A 60 12.36 10.13 18.94
C PRO A 60 10.86 9.85 18.97
N HIS A 61 10.32 9.26 17.89
CA HIS A 61 8.89 8.88 17.75
C HIS A 61 8.56 7.55 18.48
N THR A 62 9.46 7.05 19.31
CA THR A 62 9.34 5.78 20.03
C THR A 62 9.00 6.00 21.48
N GLY A 63 8.14 5.12 22.03
CA GLY A 63 7.69 5.19 23.43
C GLY A 63 6.29 5.74 23.61
N THR A 64 5.79 5.65 24.84
CA THR A 64 4.38 6.04 25.14
C THR A 64 4.20 7.54 25.21
N VAL A 65 5.11 8.28 25.82
CA VAL A 65 5.00 9.73 26.01
C VAL A 65 5.03 10.49 24.69
N PRO A 66 5.99 10.25 23.77
CA PRO A 66 5.96 10.85 22.44
C PRO A 66 4.65 10.57 21.69
N ARG A 67 4.15 9.32 21.75
CA ARG A 67 2.88 8.95 21.09
C ARG A 67 1.67 9.72 21.62
N ILE A 68 1.56 9.89 22.95
CA ILE A 68 0.46 10.70 23.53
C ILE A 68 0.57 12.15 23.08
N ARG A 69 1.78 12.71 23.05
CA ARG A 69 2.01 14.08 22.59
C ARG A 69 1.62 14.26 21.14
N GLU A 70 2.01 13.33 20.25
CA GLU A 70 1.64 13.34 18.82
C GLU A 70 0.12 13.30 18.63
N LEU A 71 -0.59 12.41 19.36
CA LEU A 71 -2.06 12.34 19.33
C LEU A 71 -2.70 13.62 19.80
N ALA A 72 -2.17 14.24 20.89
CA ALA A 72 -2.66 15.50 21.41
C ALA A 72 -2.42 16.67 20.43
N GLN A 73 -1.28 16.70 19.74
CA GLN A 73 -0.98 17.72 18.74
C GLN A 73 -1.99 17.66 17.57
N VAL A 74 -2.19 16.47 16.98
CA VAL A 74 -3.14 16.30 15.87
C VAL A 74 -4.57 16.58 16.33
N GLY A 75 -5.01 15.95 17.43
CA GLY A 75 -6.38 16.11 17.94
C GLY A 75 -6.68 17.54 18.38
N GLY A 76 -5.72 18.22 19.03
CA GLY A 76 -5.84 19.62 19.42
C GLY A 76 -5.93 20.54 18.20
N TYR A 77 -5.09 20.35 17.19
CA TYR A 77 -5.16 21.13 15.96
C TYR A 77 -6.51 20.95 15.26
N LEU A 78 -6.97 19.71 15.11
CA LEU A 78 -8.28 19.43 14.51
C LEU A 78 -9.42 20.05 15.29
N LEU A 79 -9.41 19.95 16.63
CA LEU A 79 -10.44 20.52 17.50
C LEU A 79 -10.47 22.05 17.43
N GLN A 80 -9.31 22.69 17.36
CA GLN A 80 -9.21 24.16 17.25
C GLN A 80 -9.69 24.68 15.89
N HIS A 81 -9.47 23.91 14.80
CA HIS A 81 -9.66 24.40 13.43
C HIS A 81 -10.79 23.69 12.68
N TRP A 82 -11.57 22.81 13.30
CA TRP A 82 -12.53 21.94 12.60
C TRP A 82 -13.50 22.70 11.67
N ARG A 83 -13.91 23.92 12.01
CA ARG A 83 -14.81 24.76 11.17
C ARG A 83 -14.16 25.25 9.87
N ARG A 84 -12.85 25.12 9.74
CA ARG A 84 -12.11 25.48 8.53
C ARG A 84 -12.10 24.36 7.50
N PHE A 85 -12.52 23.14 7.87
CA PHE A 85 -12.45 21.97 7.03
C PHE A 85 -13.83 21.44 6.69
N ASP A 86 -13.96 20.96 5.48
CA ASP A 86 -15.16 20.28 4.99
C ASP A 86 -15.06 18.76 5.26
N LEU A 87 -13.83 18.23 5.43
CA LEU A 87 -13.55 16.82 5.71
C LEU A 87 -12.18 16.62 6.36
N VAL A 88 -12.09 15.64 7.25
CA VAL A 88 -10.83 15.10 7.81
C VAL A 88 -10.61 13.70 7.29
N HIS A 89 -9.44 13.43 6.69
CA HIS A 89 -9.02 12.09 6.31
C HIS A 89 -7.71 11.72 7.02
N SER A 90 -7.76 10.66 7.83
CA SER A 90 -6.62 10.18 8.61
C SER A 90 -6.09 8.86 8.06
N PHE A 91 -4.79 8.84 7.75
CA PHE A 91 -3.98 7.64 7.55
C PHE A 91 -3.19 7.25 8.81
N GLY A 92 -3.21 8.11 9.82
CA GLY A 92 -2.57 7.89 11.10
C GLY A 92 -3.43 7.07 12.07
N ARG A 93 -3.13 7.20 13.35
CA ARG A 93 -3.87 6.49 14.41
C ARG A 93 -5.26 7.07 14.61
N LEU A 94 -6.30 6.22 14.62
CA LEU A 94 -7.70 6.61 14.87
C LEU A 94 -7.85 7.42 16.17
N ALA A 95 -7.04 7.15 17.18
CA ALA A 95 -7.06 7.87 18.46
C ALA A 95 -6.82 9.39 18.31
N ALA A 96 -6.11 9.81 17.26
CA ALA A 96 -5.91 11.25 16.98
C ALA A 96 -7.20 11.98 16.60
N LEU A 97 -8.21 11.26 16.09
CA LEU A 97 -9.52 11.83 15.76
C LEU A 97 -10.45 11.94 16.96
N THR A 98 -10.11 11.34 18.11
CA THR A 98 -11.01 11.29 19.30
C THR A 98 -11.62 12.62 19.67
N PRO A 99 -10.90 13.78 19.73
CA PRO A 99 -11.48 15.06 20.10
C PRO A 99 -12.55 15.58 19.13
N VAL A 100 -12.49 15.17 17.85
CA VAL A 100 -13.42 15.62 16.81
C VAL A 100 -14.48 14.58 16.46
N LEU A 101 -14.41 13.36 17.01
CA LEU A 101 -15.41 12.32 16.75
C LEU A 101 -16.84 12.78 17.07
N PRO A 102 -17.13 13.48 18.20
CA PRO A 102 -18.50 13.93 18.52
C PRO A 102 -19.02 15.05 17.61
N ILE A 103 -18.16 15.69 16.82
CA ILE A 103 -18.54 16.80 15.93
C ILE A 103 -19.15 16.20 14.66
N ARG A 104 -20.43 15.88 14.67
CA ARG A 104 -21.12 15.20 13.57
C ARG A 104 -21.19 16.01 12.27
N ALA A 105 -21.11 17.34 12.37
CA ALA A 105 -21.07 18.24 11.21
C ALA A 105 -19.77 18.17 10.42
N LEU A 106 -18.70 17.56 10.97
CA LEU A 106 -17.43 17.35 10.29
C LEU A 106 -17.32 15.88 9.86
N PRO A 107 -17.34 15.56 8.56
CA PRO A 107 -17.05 14.23 8.07
C PRO A 107 -15.62 13.78 8.39
N LYS A 108 -15.45 12.54 8.84
CA LYS A 108 -14.17 11.94 9.18
C LYS A 108 -14.01 10.61 8.47
N LEU A 109 -12.92 10.46 7.72
CA LEU A 109 -12.51 9.22 7.08
C LEU A 109 -11.25 8.71 7.76
N GLN A 110 -11.26 7.44 8.17
CA GLN A 110 -10.07 6.75 8.67
C GLN A 110 -9.66 5.65 7.69
N SER A 111 -8.46 5.75 7.14
CA SER A 111 -7.88 4.72 6.27
C SER A 111 -7.01 3.76 7.04
N TYR A 112 -7.22 2.46 6.81
CA TYR A 112 -6.38 1.37 7.31
C TYR A 112 -5.58 0.76 6.18
N GLN A 113 -4.26 0.73 6.38
CA GLN A 113 -3.27 0.31 5.40
C GLN A 113 -2.47 -0.92 5.88
N ARG A 114 -2.92 -1.53 6.99
CA ARG A 114 -2.26 -2.65 7.67
C ARG A 114 -3.27 -3.76 7.94
N ASP A 115 -2.76 -4.95 8.21
CA ASP A 115 -3.49 -6.18 8.46
C ASP A 115 -4.31 -6.21 9.76
N ARG A 116 -4.03 -5.30 10.70
CA ARG A 116 -4.69 -5.28 12.01
C ARG A 116 -5.54 -4.03 12.20
N VAL A 117 -6.86 -4.25 12.20
CA VAL A 117 -7.85 -3.22 12.54
C VAL A 117 -8.19 -3.31 14.03
N PRO A 118 -8.07 -2.23 14.81
CA PRO A 118 -8.43 -2.22 16.23
C PRO A 118 -9.95 -2.09 16.39
N TRP A 119 -10.69 -3.17 16.26
CA TRP A 119 -12.17 -3.19 16.22
C TRP A 119 -12.82 -2.52 17.42
N GLY A 120 -12.23 -2.64 18.63
CA GLY A 120 -12.71 -1.91 19.81
C GLY A 120 -12.66 -0.40 19.64
N SER A 121 -11.58 0.12 19.04
CA SER A 121 -11.46 1.56 18.74
C SER A 121 -12.42 2.00 17.64
N VAL A 122 -12.64 1.13 16.62
CA VAL A 122 -13.62 1.37 15.57
C VAL A 122 -15.03 1.50 16.19
N ALA A 123 -15.43 0.58 17.06
CA ALA A 123 -16.73 0.61 17.73
C ALA A 123 -16.93 1.89 18.56
N VAL A 124 -15.90 2.34 19.27
CA VAL A 124 -15.94 3.63 20.00
C VAL A 124 -16.07 4.80 19.03
N ALA A 125 -15.32 4.82 17.93
CA ALA A 125 -15.41 5.89 16.94
C ALA A 125 -16.80 5.97 16.29
N VAL A 126 -17.39 4.82 15.95
CA VAL A 126 -18.75 4.74 15.41
C VAL A 126 -19.79 5.26 16.43
N ARG A 127 -19.66 4.86 17.71
CA ARG A 127 -20.55 5.32 18.76
C ARG A 127 -20.52 6.84 18.94
N LEU A 128 -19.33 7.44 18.90
CA LEU A 128 -19.15 8.89 19.10
C LEU A 128 -19.49 9.70 17.85
N GLY A 129 -19.06 9.24 16.69
CA GLY A 129 -19.14 10.00 15.45
C GLY A 129 -20.35 9.65 14.57
N ALA A 130 -21.05 8.53 14.84
CA ALA A 130 -22.17 8.03 14.05
C ALA A 130 -21.85 8.02 12.53
N GLU A 131 -22.78 8.48 11.70
CA GLU A 131 -22.65 8.50 10.22
C GLU A 131 -21.54 9.43 9.70
N SER A 132 -21.04 10.36 10.55
CA SER A 132 -19.95 11.25 10.14
C SER A 132 -18.57 10.56 10.12
N VAL A 133 -18.47 9.32 10.60
CA VAL A 133 -17.24 8.54 10.58
C VAL A 133 -17.38 7.37 9.61
N ARG A 134 -16.48 7.31 8.64
CA ARG A 134 -16.35 6.17 7.72
C ARG A 134 -14.92 5.64 7.73
N PHE A 135 -14.76 4.46 7.18
CA PHE A 135 -13.48 3.75 7.16
C PHE A 135 -13.15 3.29 5.75
N THR A 136 -11.85 3.24 5.42
CA THR A 136 -11.38 2.57 4.21
C THR A 136 -10.33 1.54 4.54
N GLY A 137 -10.32 0.47 3.74
CA GLY A 137 -9.21 -0.47 3.63
C GLY A 137 -8.58 -0.37 2.24
N CYS A 138 -7.27 -0.59 2.17
CA CYS A 138 -6.57 -0.65 0.88
C CYS A 138 -6.87 -1.93 0.08
N SER A 139 -7.63 -2.85 0.67
CA SER A 139 -8.29 -4.01 0.06
C SER A 139 -9.42 -4.47 0.96
N THR A 140 -10.30 -5.36 0.49
CA THR A 140 -11.32 -5.98 1.33
C THR A 140 -10.69 -6.90 2.38
N SER A 141 -9.51 -7.45 2.10
CA SER A 141 -8.73 -8.28 3.02
C SER A 141 -8.46 -7.56 4.35
N VAL A 142 -8.24 -6.24 4.35
CA VAL A 142 -7.95 -5.43 5.54
C VAL A 142 -9.09 -5.49 6.57
N TYR A 143 -10.33 -5.52 6.11
CA TYR A 143 -11.50 -5.48 6.99
C TYR A 143 -12.41 -6.71 6.87
N ARG A 144 -11.85 -7.84 6.40
CA ARG A 144 -12.58 -9.13 6.28
C ARG A 144 -13.16 -9.59 7.60
N GLU A 145 -12.47 -9.34 8.71
CA GLU A 145 -12.91 -9.71 10.07
C GLU A 145 -13.82 -8.65 10.71
N ARG A 146 -14.40 -7.76 9.91
CA ARG A 146 -15.29 -6.71 10.41
C ARG A 146 -16.46 -7.32 11.19
N PRO A 147 -16.67 -6.87 12.45
CA PRO A 147 -17.83 -7.27 13.22
C PRO A 147 -19.15 -6.95 12.49
N ALA A 148 -20.12 -7.85 12.57
CA ALA A 148 -21.44 -7.61 12.02
C ALA A 148 -22.16 -6.47 12.77
N GLY A 149 -23.08 -5.79 12.07
CA GLY A 149 -23.89 -4.72 12.63
C GLY A 149 -23.17 -3.37 12.73
N PRO A 150 -23.84 -2.38 13.41
CA PRO A 150 -23.38 -1.00 13.42
C PRO A 150 -21.99 -0.78 14.03
N ALA A 151 -21.62 -1.56 15.05
CA ALA A 151 -20.32 -1.46 15.72
C ALA A 151 -19.12 -1.68 14.79
N GLY A 152 -19.30 -2.42 13.70
CA GLY A 152 -18.27 -2.62 12.68
C GLY A 152 -18.01 -1.41 11.77
N GLY A 153 -18.87 -0.39 11.81
CA GLY A 153 -18.74 0.83 11.01
C GLY A 153 -19.05 0.63 9.52
N ARG A 154 -19.00 1.74 8.76
CA ARG A 154 -19.19 1.76 7.31
C ARG A 154 -17.85 1.80 6.60
N TRP A 155 -17.57 0.81 5.77
CA TRP A 155 -16.30 0.61 5.10
C TRP A 155 -16.41 0.72 3.58
N HIS A 156 -15.35 1.24 2.99
CA HIS A 156 -15.15 1.29 1.54
C HIS A 156 -13.78 0.73 1.21
N THR A 157 -13.63 0.08 0.07
CA THR A 157 -12.31 -0.27 -0.46
C THR A 157 -11.82 0.84 -1.35
N VAL A 158 -10.66 1.40 -1.03
CA VAL A 158 -9.90 2.27 -1.93
C VAL A 158 -8.52 1.67 -2.08
N TYR A 159 -8.26 1.07 -3.22
CA TYR A 159 -6.98 0.42 -3.48
C TYR A 159 -5.83 1.42 -3.42
N ASN A 160 -4.67 0.95 -2.98
CA ASN A 160 -3.42 1.65 -3.19
C ASN A 160 -2.97 1.47 -4.65
N GLY A 161 -1.82 2.04 -5.00
CA GLY A 161 -1.31 1.92 -6.34
C GLY A 161 0.09 2.47 -6.50
N ALA A 162 0.46 2.72 -7.75
CA ALA A 162 1.75 3.24 -8.15
C ALA A 162 1.60 4.55 -8.93
N ASP A 163 2.64 5.38 -8.90
CA ASP A 163 2.82 6.52 -9.79
C ASP A 163 3.13 5.98 -11.19
N VAL A 164 2.11 5.84 -12.01
CA VAL A 164 2.25 5.20 -13.32
C VAL A 164 3.14 5.96 -14.28
N ASP A 165 3.35 7.26 -14.05
CA ASP A 165 4.24 8.08 -14.88
C ASP A 165 5.72 7.81 -14.55
N LYS A 166 6.03 7.31 -13.34
CA LYS A 166 7.37 6.87 -12.95
C LYS A 166 7.74 5.47 -13.47
N TYR A 167 6.75 4.62 -13.74
CA TYR A 167 6.97 3.24 -14.18
C TYR A 167 6.73 3.12 -15.69
N ARG A 168 7.82 2.88 -16.43
CA ARG A 168 7.75 2.73 -17.89
C ARG A 168 7.26 1.34 -18.25
N ALA A 169 6.18 1.24 -18.99
CA ALA A 169 5.69 -0.02 -19.52
C ALA A 169 6.65 -0.62 -20.55
N VAL A 170 6.93 -1.91 -20.41
CA VAL A 170 7.71 -2.72 -21.36
C VAL A 170 6.80 -3.79 -21.91
N THR A 171 6.51 -3.73 -23.20
CA THR A 171 5.51 -4.59 -23.86
C THR A 171 6.07 -5.95 -24.28
N THR A 172 7.38 -6.07 -24.39
CA THR A 172 8.06 -7.31 -24.79
C THR A 172 9.31 -7.51 -23.95
N VAL A 173 9.58 -8.74 -23.57
CA VAL A 173 10.80 -9.15 -22.87
C VAL A 173 11.40 -10.36 -23.58
N ALA A 174 12.68 -10.63 -23.34
CA ALA A 174 13.35 -11.81 -23.88
C ALA A 174 12.72 -13.10 -23.33
N ASP A 175 12.80 -14.19 -24.08
CA ASP A 175 12.26 -15.50 -23.68
C ASP A 175 12.90 -16.02 -22.39
N ASP A 176 14.18 -15.68 -22.17
CA ASP A 176 14.95 -16.00 -20.98
C ASP A 176 14.88 -14.95 -19.87
N ALA A 177 13.97 -13.96 -19.97
CA ALA A 177 13.80 -12.91 -18.97
C ALA A 177 13.62 -13.51 -17.56
N PRO A 178 14.25 -12.94 -16.51
CA PRO A 178 14.20 -13.52 -15.18
C PRO A 178 12.82 -13.39 -14.54
N LEU A 179 12.52 -14.28 -13.61
CA LEU A 179 11.52 -14.03 -12.59
C LEU A 179 12.10 -13.08 -11.54
N VAL A 180 11.25 -12.31 -10.89
CA VAL A 180 11.66 -11.33 -9.88
C VAL A 180 10.85 -11.53 -8.60
N PHE A 181 11.53 -11.50 -7.46
CA PHE A 181 10.92 -11.25 -6.15
C PHE A 181 11.34 -9.87 -5.69
N LEU A 182 10.37 -9.05 -5.24
CA LEU A 182 10.62 -7.70 -4.76
C LEU A 182 9.96 -7.48 -3.40
N GLY A 183 10.76 -7.33 -2.35
CA GLY A 183 10.28 -7.12 -0.99
C GLY A 183 11.32 -7.49 0.06
N ARG A 184 11.01 -7.27 1.33
CA ARG A 184 11.87 -7.72 2.42
C ARG A 184 12.08 -9.23 2.36
N LEU A 185 13.32 -9.67 2.54
CA LEU A 185 13.67 -11.09 2.60
C LEU A 185 13.31 -11.64 3.99
N ALA A 186 12.02 -11.84 4.21
CA ALA A 186 11.43 -12.34 5.44
C ALA A 186 10.58 -13.57 5.14
N ALA A 187 10.51 -14.53 6.05
CA ALA A 187 9.81 -15.81 5.85
C ALA A 187 8.37 -15.61 5.35
N PHE A 188 7.60 -14.75 6.00
CA PHE A 188 6.19 -14.49 5.64
C PHE A 188 6.00 -13.85 4.25
N LYS A 189 7.05 -13.28 3.64
CA LYS A 189 7.04 -12.78 2.26
C LYS A 189 7.35 -13.87 1.23
N GLY A 190 7.90 -15.01 1.64
CA GLY A 190 8.11 -16.19 0.83
C GLY A 190 9.25 -16.15 -0.21
N PRO A 191 10.39 -15.46 0.02
CA PRO A 191 11.49 -15.51 -0.97
C PRO A 191 12.04 -16.92 -1.17
N HIS A 192 12.00 -17.81 -0.17
CA HIS A 192 12.33 -19.23 -0.31
C HIS A 192 11.40 -19.98 -1.29
N HIS A 193 10.10 -19.64 -1.31
CA HIS A 193 9.19 -20.15 -2.32
C HIS A 193 9.49 -19.60 -3.70
N ALA A 194 9.89 -18.33 -3.82
CA ALA A 194 10.30 -17.76 -5.10
C ALA A 194 11.52 -18.51 -5.68
N ILE A 195 12.49 -18.87 -4.83
CA ILE A 195 13.65 -19.70 -5.19
C ILE A 195 13.18 -21.08 -5.65
N ALA A 196 12.31 -21.75 -4.90
CA ALA A 196 11.79 -23.06 -5.26
C ALA A 196 11.03 -23.04 -6.60
N ILE A 197 10.20 -22.01 -6.84
CA ILE A 197 9.46 -21.81 -8.09
C ILE A 197 10.43 -21.64 -9.27
N ALA A 198 11.39 -20.74 -9.15
CA ALA A 198 12.33 -20.43 -10.21
C ALA A 198 13.17 -21.65 -10.59
N ARG A 199 13.68 -22.39 -9.60
CA ARG A 199 14.45 -23.61 -9.79
C ARG A 199 13.61 -24.70 -10.49
N ALA A 200 12.39 -24.95 -10.00
CA ALA A 200 11.51 -25.96 -10.60
C ALA A 200 11.04 -25.58 -12.01
N ALA A 201 10.92 -24.29 -12.31
CA ALA A 201 10.58 -23.79 -13.65
C ALA A 201 11.80 -23.66 -14.59
N GLY A 202 13.02 -23.93 -14.11
CA GLY A 202 14.25 -23.74 -14.89
C GLY A 202 14.51 -22.29 -15.31
N ARG A 203 14.11 -21.31 -14.47
CA ARG A 203 14.21 -19.88 -14.79
C ARG A 203 15.15 -19.16 -13.83
N ARG A 204 15.87 -18.15 -14.35
CA ARG A 204 16.66 -17.25 -13.52
C ARG A 204 15.73 -16.47 -12.57
N LEU A 205 16.23 -16.19 -11.36
CA LEU A 205 15.54 -15.38 -10.37
C LEU A 205 16.42 -14.24 -9.89
N VAL A 206 15.82 -13.05 -9.78
CA VAL A 206 16.43 -11.91 -9.12
C VAL A 206 15.62 -11.60 -7.85
N LEU A 207 16.29 -11.62 -6.70
CA LEU A 207 15.75 -11.15 -5.43
C LEU A 207 16.14 -9.69 -5.22
N ALA A 208 15.18 -8.82 -4.94
CA ALA A 208 15.40 -7.42 -4.62
C ALA A 208 14.71 -7.05 -3.30
N GLY A 209 15.44 -6.36 -2.44
CA GLY A 209 14.96 -5.89 -1.16
C GLY A 209 15.94 -6.16 -0.02
N PRO A 210 15.72 -5.49 1.14
CA PRO A 210 16.60 -5.63 2.28
C PRO A 210 16.40 -6.98 2.98
N ARG A 211 17.47 -7.44 3.65
CA ARG A 211 17.38 -8.50 4.65
C ARG A 211 16.52 -8.02 5.83
N GLU A 212 15.66 -8.89 6.35
CA GLU A 212 14.88 -8.58 7.55
C GLU A 212 15.81 -8.54 8.78
N PRO A 213 15.85 -7.43 9.51
CA PRO A 213 16.57 -7.40 10.78
C PRO A 213 15.97 -8.40 11.80
N ASN A 214 16.80 -9.13 12.50
CA ASN A 214 16.38 -10.11 13.52
C ASN A 214 15.48 -11.23 12.95
N ASP A 215 15.83 -11.75 11.78
CA ASP A 215 15.11 -12.80 11.06
C ASP A 215 15.27 -14.22 11.67
N GLY A 216 15.90 -14.33 12.84
CA GLY A 216 16.15 -15.62 13.52
C GLY A 216 17.06 -16.56 12.73
N GLY A 217 17.89 -16.04 11.83
CA GLY A 217 18.77 -16.83 10.95
C GLY A 217 18.11 -17.33 9.67
N TYR A 218 16.86 -16.87 9.38
CA TYR A 218 16.13 -17.27 8.19
C TYR A 218 16.90 -17.00 6.90
N PHE A 219 17.49 -15.82 6.76
CA PHE A 219 18.28 -15.49 5.58
C PHE A 219 19.46 -16.46 5.40
N ASP A 220 20.18 -16.74 6.48
CA ASP A 220 21.38 -17.58 6.42
C ASP A 220 21.05 -19.06 6.14
N CYS A 221 19.87 -19.52 6.58
CA CYS A 221 19.43 -20.90 6.35
C CYS A 221 18.70 -21.10 5.01
N GLU A 222 17.84 -20.18 4.63
CA GLU A 222 16.88 -20.38 3.52
C GLU A 222 17.24 -19.60 2.25
N ILE A 223 18.07 -18.56 2.34
CA ILE A 223 18.40 -17.72 1.18
C ILE A 223 19.87 -17.82 0.81
N ALA A 224 20.78 -17.62 1.78
CA ALA A 224 22.22 -17.58 1.52
C ALA A 224 22.77 -18.81 0.80
N PRO A 225 22.32 -20.07 1.09
CA PRO A 225 22.80 -21.25 0.37
C PRO A 225 22.49 -21.26 -1.14
N HIS A 226 21.61 -20.39 -1.61
CA HIS A 226 21.16 -20.32 -2.99
C HIS A 226 21.71 -19.13 -3.77
N LEU A 227 22.52 -18.26 -3.14
CA LEU A 227 23.09 -17.05 -3.76
C LEU A 227 24.11 -17.34 -4.90
N GLY A 228 24.44 -18.59 -5.19
CA GLY A 228 25.18 -18.99 -6.40
C GLY A 228 24.30 -19.12 -7.63
N ASP A 229 23.03 -19.49 -7.42
CA ASP A 229 22.04 -19.76 -8.49
C ASP A 229 21.02 -18.62 -8.64
N VAL A 230 20.96 -17.71 -7.68
CA VAL A 230 19.98 -16.62 -7.58
C VAL A 230 20.73 -15.30 -7.35
N ASP A 231 20.36 -14.27 -8.11
CA ASP A 231 20.93 -12.95 -7.97
C ASP A 231 20.20 -12.17 -6.84
N TRP A 232 20.92 -11.76 -5.79
CA TRP A 232 20.40 -10.82 -4.81
C TRP A 232 21.03 -9.44 -5.01
N VAL A 233 20.19 -8.46 -5.35
CA VAL A 233 20.65 -7.10 -5.72
C VAL A 233 20.46 -6.07 -4.60
N GLY A 234 20.01 -6.50 -3.40
CA GLY A 234 19.77 -5.59 -2.28
C GLY A 234 18.53 -4.70 -2.47
N GLU A 235 18.49 -3.61 -1.73
CA GLU A 235 17.41 -2.63 -1.83
C GLU A 235 17.57 -1.74 -3.06
N LEU A 236 16.46 -1.46 -3.76
CA LEU A 236 16.43 -0.64 -4.97
C LEU A 236 15.58 0.61 -4.75
N ASP A 237 16.03 1.72 -5.33
CA ASP A 237 15.22 2.92 -5.50
C ASP A 237 14.15 2.74 -6.60
N ASP A 238 13.32 3.77 -6.81
CA ASP A 238 12.24 3.70 -7.80
C ASP A 238 12.77 3.47 -9.23
N ALA A 239 13.95 4.03 -9.59
CA ALA A 239 14.56 3.82 -10.90
C ALA A 239 15.06 2.38 -11.07
N GLY A 240 15.72 1.84 -10.06
CA GLY A 240 16.18 0.44 -10.02
C GLY A 240 15.02 -0.55 -10.07
N LYS A 241 13.94 -0.29 -9.31
CA LYS A 241 12.71 -1.10 -9.36
C LYS A 241 12.08 -1.08 -10.75
N ASN A 242 11.95 0.10 -11.38
CA ASN A 242 11.40 0.21 -12.72
C ASN A 242 12.23 -0.57 -13.74
N ALA A 243 13.56 -0.44 -13.70
CA ALA A 243 14.45 -1.17 -14.58
C ALA A 243 14.37 -2.68 -14.37
N LEU A 244 14.30 -3.14 -13.10
CA LEU A 244 14.21 -4.56 -12.77
C LEU A 244 12.87 -5.15 -13.21
N LEU A 245 11.77 -4.53 -12.82
CA LEU A 245 10.41 -4.98 -13.12
C LEU A 245 10.16 -4.97 -14.63
N GLY A 246 10.55 -3.89 -15.33
CA GLY A 246 10.33 -3.79 -16.77
C GLY A 246 10.93 -4.94 -17.57
N ARG A 247 12.11 -5.44 -17.17
CA ARG A 247 12.80 -6.57 -17.85
C ARG A 247 12.39 -7.96 -17.35
N ALA A 248 11.57 -8.05 -16.31
CA ALA A 248 11.15 -9.31 -15.72
C ALA A 248 10.09 -10.03 -16.55
N ALA A 249 10.13 -11.36 -16.58
CA ALA A 249 9.07 -12.19 -17.13
C ALA A 249 7.80 -12.11 -16.27
N ALA A 250 7.97 -12.14 -14.94
CA ALA A 250 6.90 -11.96 -13.95
C ALA A 250 7.45 -11.55 -12.59
N LEU A 251 6.64 -10.87 -11.79
CA LEU A 251 6.82 -10.73 -10.36
C LEU A 251 6.25 -11.96 -9.64
N LEU A 252 7.05 -12.59 -8.77
CA LEU A 252 6.58 -13.63 -7.86
C LEU A 252 6.14 -13.01 -6.53
N MET A 253 4.93 -13.36 -6.08
CA MET A 253 4.33 -12.92 -4.82
C MET A 253 3.87 -14.14 -3.99
N PRO A 254 4.80 -15.04 -3.59
CA PRO A 254 4.46 -16.31 -2.93
C PRO A 254 4.36 -16.15 -1.41
N ILE A 255 3.55 -15.19 -0.98
CA ILE A 255 3.40 -14.76 0.41
C ILE A 255 2.70 -15.81 1.29
N GLU A 256 3.09 -15.86 2.58
CA GLU A 256 2.50 -16.73 3.59
C GLU A 256 1.58 -15.99 4.58
N TRP A 257 1.36 -14.70 4.39
CA TRP A 257 0.52 -13.86 5.25
C TRP A 257 -0.59 -13.17 4.46
N GLU A 258 -1.52 -12.54 5.19
CA GLU A 258 -2.61 -11.77 4.58
C GLU A 258 -2.11 -10.38 4.22
N GLU A 259 -1.54 -10.25 3.03
CA GLU A 259 -1.01 -8.96 2.54
C GLU A 259 -2.13 -7.94 2.41
N PRO A 260 -2.04 -6.76 3.05
CA PRO A 260 -3.07 -5.73 2.95
C PRO A 260 -3.26 -5.19 1.53
N PHE A 261 -2.16 -4.96 0.80
CA PHE A 261 -2.22 -4.54 -0.61
C PHE A 261 -1.02 -5.06 -1.44
N GLY A 262 0.21 -4.88 -0.96
CA GLY A 262 1.41 -5.23 -1.73
C GLY A 262 1.64 -4.29 -2.91
N ILE A 263 2.08 -3.04 -2.62
CA ILE A 263 2.34 -1.99 -3.62
C ILE A 263 3.24 -2.48 -4.76
N VAL A 264 4.16 -3.40 -4.48
CA VAL A 264 5.06 -3.99 -5.47
C VAL A 264 4.32 -4.70 -6.61
N MET A 265 3.09 -5.20 -6.37
CA MET A 265 2.24 -5.75 -7.43
C MET A 265 1.79 -4.64 -8.38
N ALA A 266 1.32 -3.51 -7.86
CA ALA A 266 0.93 -2.37 -8.69
C ALA A 266 2.14 -1.78 -9.44
N GLU A 267 3.32 -1.73 -8.82
CA GLU A 267 4.57 -1.32 -9.47
C GLU A 267 4.94 -2.24 -10.64
N ALA A 268 4.81 -3.56 -10.46
CA ALA A 268 5.04 -4.54 -11.53
C ALA A 268 4.02 -4.40 -12.67
N LEU A 269 2.74 -4.33 -12.34
CA LEU A 269 1.67 -4.15 -13.32
C LEU A 269 1.82 -2.83 -14.09
N ALA A 270 2.30 -1.77 -13.43
CA ALA A 270 2.61 -0.49 -14.08
C ALA A 270 3.75 -0.63 -15.10
N CYS A 271 4.70 -1.53 -14.90
CA CYS A 271 5.72 -1.89 -15.89
C CYS A 271 5.19 -2.82 -17.00
N GLY A 272 3.93 -3.23 -16.96
CA GLY A 272 3.38 -4.28 -17.84
C GLY A 272 3.84 -5.67 -17.45
N THR A 273 4.39 -5.85 -16.26
CA THR A 273 4.92 -7.12 -15.78
C THR A 273 3.85 -7.88 -15.02
N PRO A 274 3.47 -9.08 -15.48
CA PRO A 274 2.44 -9.88 -14.82
C PRO A 274 2.90 -10.37 -13.44
N VAL A 275 1.93 -10.67 -12.57
CA VAL A 275 2.16 -11.15 -11.22
C VAL A 275 1.72 -12.60 -11.10
N ILE A 276 2.57 -13.46 -10.53
CA ILE A 276 2.19 -14.81 -10.08
C ILE A 276 2.18 -14.77 -8.55
N GLY A 277 1.01 -14.91 -7.94
CA GLY A 277 0.89 -14.78 -6.50
C GLY A 277 0.08 -15.90 -5.84
N PHE A 278 0.44 -16.23 -4.60
CA PHE A 278 -0.37 -17.15 -3.78
C PHE A 278 -1.69 -16.49 -3.39
N ALA A 279 -2.77 -17.28 -3.36
CA ALA A 279 -4.13 -16.82 -3.07
C ALA A 279 -4.29 -16.41 -1.59
N ARG A 280 -3.62 -15.33 -1.17
CA ARG A 280 -3.64 -14.77 0.18
C ARG A 280 -3.82 -13.26 0.16
N GLY A 281 -4.53 -12.74 1.15
CA GLY A 281 -4.75 -11.31 1.30
C GLY A 281 -5.29 -10.66 0.04
N SER A 282 -4.72 -9.54 -0.32
CA SER A 282 -5.11 -8.73 -1.48
C SER A 282 -4.71 -9.33 -2.85
N VAL A 283 -3.87 -10.38 -2.90
CA VAL A 283 -3.46 -10.99 -4.18
C VAL A 283 -4.68 -11.36 -5.03
N THR A 284 -5.71 -11.93 -4.41
CA THR A 284 -6.94 -12.35 -5.10
C THR A 284 -7.81 -11.19 -5.60
N GLU A 285 -7.55 -9.98 -5.14
CA GLU A 285 -8.25 -8.76 -5.57
C GLU A 285 -7.47 -8.01 -6.65
N ILE A 286 -6.14 -8.00 -6.54
CA ILE A 286 -5.25 -7.25 -7.44
C ILE A 286 -4.97 -8.04 -8.70
N VAL A 287 -4.66 -9.33 -8.55
CA VAL A 287 -4.36 -10.21 -9.67
C VAL A 287 -5.65 -10.77 -10.27
N ARG A 288 -5.88 -10.45 -11.53
CA ARG A 288 -6.94 -11.03 -12.36
C ARG A 288 -6.38 -12.20 -13.13
N ASP A 289 -6.76 -13.41 -12.75
CA ASP A 289 -6.25 -14.65 -13.33
C ASP A 289 -6.42 -14.68 -14.86
N GLY A 290 -5.33 -14.93 -15.59
CA GLY A 290 -5.32 -14.94 -17.05
C GLY A 290 -5.40 -13.57 -17.73
N VAL A 291 -5.41 -12.45 -16.98
CA VAL A 291 -5.46 -11.08 -17.52
C VAL A 291 -4.18 -10.30 -17.21
N ASN A 292 -3.88 -10.10 -15.94
CA ASN A 292 -2.70 -9.38 -15.49
C ASN A 292 -1.72 -10.25 -14.69
N GLY A 293 -2.00 -11.56 -14.58
CA GLY A 293 -1.19 -12.52 -13.85
C GLY A 293 -1.92 -13.83 -13.59
N PHE A 294 -1.44 -14.56 -12.60
CA PHE A 294 -2.03 -15.83 -12.19
C PHE A 294 -2.12 -15.91 -10.65
N VAL A 295 -3.29 -16.34 -10.16
CA VAL A 295 -3.53 -16.62 -8.74
C VAL A 295 -3.40 -18.12 -8.51
N VAL A 296 -2.46 -18.50 -7.68
CA VAL A 296 -2.12 -19.91 -7.45
C VAL A 296 -2.11 -20.24 -5.96
N ARG A 297 -2.07 -21.53 -5.61
CA ARG A 297 -2.14 -21.95 -4.20
C ARG A 297 -0.79 -22.30 -3.60
N ASP A 298 0.14 -22.75 -4.44
CA ASP A 298 1.42 -23.33 -4.03
C ASP A 298 2.48 -23.20 -5.12
N VAL A 299 3.67 -23.73 -4.83
CA VAL A 299 4.82 -23.75 -5.72
C VAL A 299 4.52 -24.47 -7.05
N ALA A 300 3.81 -25.60 -7.00
CA ALA A 300 3.50 -26.37 -8.21
C ALA A 300 2.57 -25.60 -9.15
N GLY A 301 1.56 -24.95 -8.60
CA GLY A 301 0.68 -24.04 -9.35
C GLY A 301 1.43 -22.85 -9.94
N ALA A 302 2.40 -22.29 -9.20
CA ALA A 302 3.24 -21.20 -9.70
C ALA A 302 4.15 -21.63 -10.85
N VAL A 303 4.75 -22.82 -10.78
CA VAL A 303 5.55 -23.40 -11.88
C VAL A 303 4.69 -23.57 -13.13
N ALA A 304 3.49 -24.11 -13.00
CA ALA A 304 2.54 -24.23 -14.12
C ALA A 304 2.14 -22.86 -14.69
N ALA A 305 1.99 -21.83 -13.83
CA ALA A 305 1.72 -20.46 -14.26
C ALA A 305 2.89 -19.82 -15.02
N VAL A 306 4.14 -20.10 -14.62
CA VAL A 306 5.34 -19.64 -15.36
C VAL A 306 5.31 -20.14 -16.79
N ALA A 307 4.95 -21.39 -17.05
CA ALA A 307 4.85 -21.95 -18.39
C ALA A 307 3.76 -21.26 -19.26
N ARG A 308 2.81 -20.59 -18.64
CA ARG A 308 1.68 -19.89 -19.29
C ARG A 308 1.90 -18.39 -19.48
N LEU A 309 3.01 -17.81 -19.03
CA LEU A 309 3.26 -16.37 -19.11
C LEU A 309 3.13 -15.80 -20.53
N GLY A 310 3.50 -16.56 -21.54
CA GLY A 310 3.37 -16.16 -22.96
C GLY A 310 1.92 -15.97 -23.44
N THR A 311 0.92 -16.36 -22.66
CA THR A 311 -0.50 -16.10 -22.98
C THR A 311 -0.99 -14.72 -22.56
N LEU A 312 -0.21 -13.97 -21.79
CA LEU A 312 -0.56 -12.66 -21.27
C LEU A 312 -0.02 -11.53 -22.17
N ASP A 313 -0.87 -10.58 -22.52
CA ASP A 313 -0.43 -9.36 -23.21
C ASP A 313 -0.02 -8.29 -22.17
N ARG A 314 1.25 -7.94 -22.13
CA ARG A 314 1.82 -6.94 -21.19
C ARG A 314 1.20 -5.55 -21.36
N ARG A 315 0.64 -5.22 -22.53
CA ARG A 315 -0.12 -3.98 -22.75
C ARG A 315 -1.44 -4.00 -21.97
N ILE A 316 -2.12 -5.15 -21.98
CA ILE A 316 -3.36 -5.33 -21.18
C ILE A 316 -3.04 -5.29 -19.69
N VAL A 317 -1.94 -5.89 -19.25
CA VAL A 317 -1.45 -5.79 -17.86
C VAL A 317 -1.29 -4.32 -17.43
N ARG A 318 -0.65 -3.50 -18.27
CA ARG A 318 -0.50 -2.06 -18.01
C ARG A 318 -1.82 -1.31 -17.98
N ILE A 319 -2.71 -1.54 -18.94
CA ILE A 319 -4.03 -0.90 -19.02
C ILE A 319 -4.86 -1.21 -17.78
N ASP A 320 -4.87 -2.47 -17.32
CA ASP A 320 -5.57 -2.87 -16.08
C ASP A 320 -5.01 -2.14 -14.85
N CYS A 321 -3.69 -1.97 -14.78
CA CYS A 321 -3.04 -1.21 -13.71
C CYS A 321 -3.46 0.26 -13.73
N GLU A 322 -3.39 0.91 -14.88
CA GLU A 322 -3.76 2.33 -15.03
C GLU A 322 -5.20 2.60 -14.60
N ALA A 323 -6.11 1.71 -14.98
CA ALA A 323 -7.52 1.85 -14.66
C ALA A 323 -7.83 1.66 -13.17
N ARG A 324 -7.05 0.85 -12.45
CA ARG A 324 -7.40 0.42 -11.09
C ARG A 324 -6.43 0.90 -10.02
N PHE A 325 -5.17 1.06 -10.35
CA PHE A 325 -4.07 1.24 -9.39
C PHE A 325 -3.15 2.40 -9.75
N SER A 326 -3.54 3.28 -10.66
CA SER A 326 -2.81 4.53 -10.86
C SER A 326 -3.04 5.50 -9.70
N ASP A 327 -2.10 6.42 -9.49
CA ASP A 327 -2.28 7.55 -8.58
C ASP A 327 -3.55 8.34 -8.90
N ARG A 328 -3.93 8.47 -10.19
CA ARG A 328 -5.18 9.10 -10.64
C ARG A 328 -6.40 8.32 -10.18
N ALA A 329 -6.42 6.99 -10.34
CA ALA A 329 -7.52 6.14 -9.89
C ALA A 329 -7.73 6.21 -8.37
N ILE A 330 -6.64 6.31 -7.59
CA ILE A 330 -6.71 6.52 -6.14
C ILE A 330 -7.38 7.84 -5.80
N VAL A 331 -6.96 8.93 -6.46
CA VAL A 331 -7.52 10.27 -6.23
C VAL A 331 -8.99 10.30 -6.63
N ASP A 332 -9.38 9.70 -7.76
CA ASP A 332 -10.78 9.60 -8.21
C ASP A 332 -11.65 8.91 -7.16
N ALA A 333 -11.18 7.77 -6.64
CA ALA A 333 -11.93 6.99 -5.65
C ALA A 333 -12.12 7.75 -4.33
N TYR A 334 -11.06 8.38 -3.81
CA TYR A 334 -11.17 9.17 -2.59
C TYR A 334 -12.00 10.43 -2.79
N GLU A 335 -11.84 11.15 -3.91
CA GLU A 335 -12.62 12.35 -4.19
C GLU A 335 -14.12 12.04 -4.31
N ALA A 336 -14.49 10.94 -4.96
CA ALA A 336 -15.88 10.48 -5.03
C ALA A 336 -16.44 10.19 -3.62
N LEU A 337 -15.66 9.50 -2.78
CA LEU A 337 -16.06 9.21 -1.40
C LEU A 337 -16.17 10.49 -0.56
N TYR A 338 -15.29 11.47 -0.73
CA TYR A 338 -15.36 12.75 -0.02
C TYR A 338 -16.62 13.54 -0.41
N ARG A 339 -16.99 13.58 -1.69
CA ARG A 339 -18.22 14.22 -2.15
C ARG A 339 -19.45 13.56 -1.54
N GLU A 340 -19.47 12.22 -1.49
CA GLU A 340 -20.56 11.47 -0.83
C GLU A 340 -20.66 11.77 0.67
N MET A 341 -19.54 12.01 1.34
CA MET A 341 -19.50 12.28 2.79
C MET A 341 -19.82 13.72 3.14
N ALA A 342 -19.51 14.67 2.28
CA ALA A 342 -19.67 16.10 2.51
C ALA A 342 -21.02 16.66 1.99
N GLY A 343 -21.65 15.93 1.06
CA GLY A 343 -22.90 16.34 0.40
C GLY A 343 -24.15 15.93 1.03
#